data_7df4cb6c92630fdafcb79557ce3e345e
#
_entry.id   7df4cb6c92630fdafcb79557ce3e345e
#
_cell.length_a   1.000
_cell.length_b   1.000
_cell.length_c   1.000
_cell.angle_alpha   90.00
_cell.angle_beta   90.00
_cell.angle_gamma   90.00
#
_symmetry.space_group_name_H-M   'P 1'
#
loop_
_entity.id
_entity.type
_entity.pdbx_description
1 polymer ?
#
loop_
_entity_poly.entity_id
_entity_poly.type
_entity_poly.pdbx_seq_one_letter_code
_entity_poly.pdbx_strand_id
1 'polypeptide(L)'
;MVNIVIESIAVLTAILYLVLAAKEDVRCWYAALISSCLYIYIMFQAGLYMESLLQIFYVLMAVYGWLHWKNIINGKRNLRIKSWNNLNHVYTVISVIILAILSGIVLEEYTQAALPFIDAFTTWGAIVTTYMVAKKIIENWIYWFVIDSISIYLYTSRGLYLSLIHISE
;
A
#
# COMPACT_ATOMS: atom_id res chain seq x y z
N MET A 1 -16.54 12.63 -14.37
CA MET A 1 -17.28 11.63 -13.58
C MET A 1 -16.58 10.30 -13.78
N VAL A 2 -15.92 9.81 -12.74
CA VAL A 2 -15.32 8.47 -12.78
C VAL A 2 -16.48 7.48 -12.98
N ASN A 3 -16.28 6.51 -13.87
CA ASN A 3 -17.33 5.55 -14.15
C ASN A 3 -17.51 4.64 -12.91
N ILE A 4 -18.67 4.71 -12.26
CA ILE A 4 -19.00 3.94 -11.05
C ILE A 4 -18.71 2.44 -11.23
N VAL A 5 -18.83 1.92 -12.44
CA VAL A 5 -18.52 0.52 -12.76
C VAL A 5 -17.02 0.24 -12.59
N ILE A 6 -16.15 1.13 -13.09
CA ILE A 6 -14.69 0.95 -12.98
C ILE A 6 -14.25 1.02 -11.52
N GLU A 7 -14.81 1.97 -10.76
CA GLU A 7 -14.54 2.14 -9.34
C GLU A 7 -14.99 0.90 -8.54
N SER A 8 -16.20 0.39 -8.82
CA SER A 8 -16.70 -0.83 -8.17
C SER A 8 -15.80 -2.05 -8.45
N ILE A 9 -15.31 -2.20 -9.68
CA ILE A 9 -14.40 -3.29 -10.04
C ILE A 9 -13.06 -3.12 -9.32
N ALA A 10 -12.54 -1.90 -9.22
CA ALA A 10 -11.30 -1.61 -8.51
C ALA A 10 -11.41 -2.00 -7.02
N VAL A 11 -12.49 -1.58 -6.34
CA VAL A 11 -12.75 -1.93 -4.93
C VAL A 11 -12.89 -3.45 -4.74
N LEU A 12 -13.68 -4.12 -5.60
CA LEU A 12 -13.89 -5.56 -5.49
C LEU A 12 -12.58 -6.35 -5.69
N THR A 13 -11.73 -5.92 -6.64
CA THR A 13 -10.43 -6.56 -6.86
C THR A 13 -9.46 -6.29 -5.72
N ALA A 14 -9.53 -5.13 -5.07
CA ALA A 14 -8.76 -4.82 -3.87
C ALA A 14 -9.15 -5.70 -2.68
N ILE A 15 -10.45 -5.84 -2.40
CA ILE A 15 -10.95 -6.75 -1.37
C ILE A 15 -10.52 -8.20 -1.67
N LEU A 16 -10.61 -8.62 -2.93
CA LEU A 16 -10.15 -9.94 -3.35
C LEU A 16 -8.65 -10.15 -3.09
N TYR A 17 -7.84 -9.12 -3.35
CA TYR A 17 -6.41 -9.13 -3.02
C TYR A 17 -6.20 -9.43 -1.54
N LEU A 18 -6.85 -8.70 -0.63
CA LEU A 18 -6.71 -8.88 0.81
C LEU A 18 -7.09 -10.30 1.26
N VAL A 19 -8.23 -10.81 0.80
CA VAL A 19 -8.70 -12.15 1.15
C VAL A 19 -7.73 -13.23 0.66
N LEU A 20 -7.20 -13.10 -0.55
CA LEU A 20 -6.24 -14.04 -1.11
C LEU A 20 -4.86 -13.92 -0.45
N ALA A 21 -4.41 -12.71 -0.13
CA ALA A 21 -3.15 -12.47 0.57
C ALA A 21 -3.17 -13.08 1.98
N ALA A 22 -4.29 -12.94 2.71
CA ALA A 22 -4.48 -13.57 4.02
C ALA A 22 -4.45 -15.11 3.95
N LYS A 23 -4.87 -15.70 2.82
CA LYS A 23 -4.78 -17.14 2.53
C LYS A 23 -3.44 -17.59 1.94
N GLU A 24 -2.49 -16.68 1.82
CA GLU A 24 -1.19 -16.91 1.17
C GLU A 24 -1.29 -17.43 -0.28
N ASP A 25 -2.40 -17.15 -0.97
CA ASP A 25 -2.62 -17.57 -2.35
C ASP A 25 -1.90 -16.63 -3.31
N VAL A 26 -1.04 -17.19 -4.17
CA VAL A 26 -0.28 -16.42 -5.18
C VAL A 26 -1.16 -15.61 -6.13
N ARG A 27 -2.43 -16.00 -6.27
CA ARG A 27 -3.41 -15.28 -7.10
C ARG A 27 -3.74 -13.89 -6.56
N CYS A 28 -3.40 -13.59 -5.29
CA CYS A 28 -3.56 -12.24 -4.73
C CYS A 28 -2.84 -11.19 -5.58
N TRP A 29 -1.68 -11.51 -6.12
CA TRP A 29 -0.89 -10.58 -6.91
C TRP A 29 -1.54 -10.19 -8.25
N TYR A 30 -2.36 -11.07 -8.84
CA TYR A 30 -3.18 -10.71 -10.01
C TYR A 30 -4.28 -9.73 -9.64
N ALA A 31 -4.94 -9.96 -8.50
CA ALA A 31 -5.96 -9.05 -8.00
C ALA A 31 -5.36 -7.66 -7.66
N ALA A 32 -4.19 -7.63 -7.00
CA ALA A 32 -3.46 -6.40 -6.74
C ALA A 32 -3.12 -5.65 -8.02
N LEU A 33 -2.62 -6.35 -9.05
CA LEU A 33 -2.23 -5.73 -10.32
C LEU A 33 -3.44 -5.12 -11.04
N ILE A 34 -4.58 -5.82 -11.08
CA ILE A 34 -5.81 -5.31 -11.68
C ILE A 34 -6.31 -4.08 -10.92
N SER A 35 -6.39 -4.16 -9.59
CA SER A 35 -6.82 -3.07 -8.74
C SER A 35 -5.95 -1.84 -8.94
N SER A 36 -4.63 -1.96 -8.77
CA SER A 36 -3.70 -0.85 -8.91
C SER A 36 -3.75 -0.20 -10.31
N CYS A 37 -3.87 -0.99 -11.38
CA CYS A 37 -4.03 -0.43 -12.72
C CYS A 37 -5.32 0.39 -12.87
N LEU A 38 -6.43 -0.07 -12.30
CA LEU A 38 -7.68 0.67 -12.31
C LEU A 38 -7.57 1.95 -11.47
N TYR A 39 -6.92 1.88 -10.31
CA TYR A 39 -6.72 3.05 -9.46
C TYR A 39 -5.76 4.09 -10.05
N ILE A 40 -4.74 3.69 -10.81
CA ILE A 40 -3.93 4.66 -11.58
C ILE A 40 -4.84 5.52 -12.45
N TYR A 41 -5.74 4.89 -13.20
CA TYR A 41 -6.66 5.61 -14.06
C TYR A 41 -7.62 6.50 -13.27
N ILE A 42 -8.23 5.98 -12.19
CA ILE A 42 -9.19 6.70 -11.36
C ILE A 42 -8.53 7.94 -10.72
N MET A 43 -7.35 7.77 -10.13
CA MET A 43 -6.62 8.85 -9.44
C MET A 43 -6.13 9.91 -10.44
N PHE A 44 -5.65 9.47 -11.60
CA PHE A 44 -5.24 10.39 -12.66
C PHE A 44 -6.42 11.25 -13.14
N GLN A 45 -7.61 10.67 -13.36
CA GLN A 45 -8.81 11.41 -13.75
C GLN A 45 -9.33 12.34 -12.63
N ALA A 46 -9.08 12.02 -11.37
CA ALA A 46 -9.41 12.85 -10.23
C ALA A 46 -8.40 14.01 -10.01
N GLY A 47 -7.30 14.06 -10.77
CA GLY A 47 -6.22 15.03 -10.59
C GLY A 47 -5.29 14.72 -9.40
N LEU A 48 -5.36 13.51 -8.83
CA LEU A 48 -4.54 13.05 -7.71
C LEU A 48 -3.28 12.35 -8.24
N TYR A 49 -2.37 13.13 -8.82
CA TYR A 49 -1.21 12.61 -9.53
C TYR A 49 -0.21 11.88 -8.62
N MET A 50 -0.04 12.32 -7.37
CA MET A 50 0.88 11.70 -6.42
C MET A 50 0.37 10.31 -5.99
N GLU A 51 -0.92 10.18 -5.73
CA GLU A 51 -1.56 8.89 -5.42
C GLU A 51 -1.55 7.96 -6.63
N SER A 52 -1.74 8.49 -7.84
CA SER A 52 -1.56 7.71 -9.07
C SER A 52 -0.12 7.18 -9.21
N LEU A 53 0.87 7.96 -8.81
CA LEU A 53 2.28 7.53 -8.80
C LEU A 53 2.53 6.41 -7.77
N LEU A 54 1.90 6.50 -6.60
CA LEU A 54 1.97 5.43 -5.59
C LEU A 54 1.38 4.12 -6.12
N GLN A 55 0.28 4.18 -6.88
CA GLN A 55 -0.30 3.00 -7.52
C GLN A 55 0.64 2.36 -8.56
N ILE A 56 1.47 3.14 -9.25
CA ILE A 56 2.53 2.60 -10.13
C ILE A 56 3.52 1.77 -9.31
N PHE A 57 3.90 2.25 -8.13
CA PHE A 57 4.74 1.46 -7.22
C PHE A 57 4.06 0.14 -6.82
N TYR A 58 2.75 0.14 -6.52
CA TYR A 58 2.01 -1.08 -6.20
C TYR A 58 1.96 -2.07 -7.37
N VAL A 59 1.83 -1.61 -8.62
CA VAL A 59 1.95 -2.46 -9.82
C VAL A 59 3.32 -3.15 -9.87
N LEU A 60 4.40 -2.40 -9.65
CA LEU A 60 5.75 -2.98 -9.63
C LEU A 60 5.90 -4.02 -8.51
N MET A 61 5.36 -3.73 -7.33
CA MET A 61 5.37 -4.65 -6.20
C MET A 61 4.49 -5.89 -6.42
N ALA A 62 3.37 -5.77 -7.13
CA ALA A 62 2.54 -6.91 -7.51
C ALA A 62 3.30 -7.88 -8.43
N VAL A 63 4.02 -7.37 -9.43
CA VAL A 63 4.87 -8.19 -10.30
C VAL A 63 6.01 -8.83 -9.50
N TYR A 64 6.70 -8.07 -8.67
CA TYR A 64 7.78 -8.57 -7.82
C TYR A 64 7.29 -9.67 -6.86
N GLY A 65 6.20 -9.43 -6.14
CA GLY A 65 5.61 -10.38 -5.20
C GLY A 65 5.14 -11.66 -5.89
N TRP A 66 4.50 -11.54 -7.06
CA TRP A 66 4.10 -12.71 -7.86
C TRP A 66 5.31 -13.58 -8.25
N LEU A 67 6.37 -12.98 -8.80
CA LEU A 67 7.58 -13.71 -9.17
C LEU A 67 8.22 -14.36 -7.94
N HIS A 68 8.24 -13.68 -6.82
CA HIS A 68 8.83 -14.16 -5.59
C HIS A 68 8.06 -15.35 -5.01
N TRP A 69 6.72 -15.26 -4.95
CA TRP A 69 5.87 -16.33 -4.45
C TRP A 69 5.80 -17.53 -5.41
N LYS A 70 5.79 -17.29 -6.73
CA LYS A 70 5.83 -18.35 -7.74
C LYS A 70 7.10 -19.21 -7.64
N ASN A 71 8.25 -18.61 -7.38
CA ASN A 71 9.50 -19.35 -7.17
C ASN A 71 9.46 -20.25 -5.93
N ILE A 72 8.62 -19.93 -4.95
CA ILE A 72 8.37 -20.74 -3.76
C ILE A 72 7.59 -22.00 -4.14
N ILE A 73 6.49 -21.84 -4.88
CA ILE A 73 5.63 -22.97 -5.30
C ILE A 73 6.39 -23.96 -6.16
N ASN A 74 7.30 -23.50 -7.00
CA ASN A 74 8.13 -24.34 -7.87
C ASN A 74 9.30 -25.04 -7.13
N GLY A 75 9.32 -25.01 -5.79
CA GLY A 75 10.33 -25.71 -4.97
C GLY A 75 11.73 -25.12 -5.02
N LYS A 76 11.92 -23.98 -5.73
CA LYS A 76 13.23 -23.33 -5.85
C LYS A 76 13.63 -22.54 -4.60
N ARG A 77 12.69 -22.26 -3.70
CA ARG A 77 12.92 -21.57 -2.42
C ARG A 77 11.84 -21.94 -1.41
N ASN A 78 12.25 -22.47 -0.27
CA ASN A 78 11.37 -22.63 0.90
C ASN A 78 11.26 -21.26 1.61
N LEU A 79 10.31 -20.43 1.22
CA LEU A 79 9.95 -19.26 2.01
C LEU A 79 8.79 -19.65 2.94
N ARG A 80 9.16 -20.08 4.13
CA ARG A 80 8.24 -20.10 5.28
C ARG A 80 7.88 -18.67 5.64
N ILE A 81 6.71 -18.49 6.23
CA ILE A 81 6.35 -17.24 6.93
C ILE A 81 7.53 -16.90 7.85
N LYS A 82 8.00 -15.67 7.77
CA LYS A 82 9.13 -15.18 8.56
C LYS A 82 8.61 -14.15 9.55
N SER A 83 9.23 -14.13 10.69
CA SER A 83 9.15 -13.04 11.67
C SER A 83 10.45 -12.25 11.62
N TRP A 84 10.37 -10.94 11.73
CA TRP A 84 11.54 -10.08 11.86
C TRP A 84 12.03 -10.04 13.30
N ASN A 85 13.32 -9.86 13.46
CA ASN A 85 13.90 -9.55 14.76
C ASN A 85 13.53 -8.11 15.17
N ASN A 86 13.38 -7.85 16.47
CA ASN A 86 13.04 -6.54 17.02
C ASN A 86 13.93 -5.40 16.50
N LEU A 87 15.21 -5.67 16.27
CA LEU A 87 16.15 -4.69 15.69
C LEU A 87 15.73 -4.25 14.29
N ASN A 88 15.24 -5.18 13.44
CA ASN A 88 14.77 -4.85 12.10
C ASN A 88 13.53 -3.93 12.15
N HIS A 89 12.62 -4.18 13.10
CA HIS A 89 11.48 -3.30 13.32
C HIS A 89 11.91 -1.90 13.74
N VAL A 90 12.86 -1.78 14.66
CA VAL A 90 13.39 -0.49 15.11
C VAL A 90 14.01 0.27 13.94
N TYR A 91 14.89 -0.37 13.16
CA TYR A 91 15.49 0.28 11.98
C TYR A 91 14.45 0.70 10.95
N THR A 92 13.45 -0.14 10.70
CA THR A 92 12.37 0.15 9.76
C THR A 92 11.55 1.36 10.21
N VAL A 93 11.11 1.38 11.46
CA VAL A 93 10.31 2.49 12.01
C VAL A 93 11.11 3.79 12.00
N ILE A 94 12.37 3.76 12.42
CA ILE A 94 13.24 4.95 12.39
C ILE A 94 13.42 5.44 10.95
N SER A 95 13.66 4.54 10.00
CA SER A 95 13.81 4.92 8.59
C SER A 95 12.54 5.55 8.03
N VAL A 96 11.37 4.98 8.32
CA VAL A 96 10.07 5.55 7.91
C VAL A 96 9.86 6.94 8.50
N ILE A 97 10.17 7.13 9.79
CA ILE A 97 10.04 8.44 10.45
C ILE A 97 10.99 9.48 9.81
N ILE A 98 12.26 9.12 9.59
CA ILE A 98 13.23 10.04 8.95
C ILE A 98 12.76 10.43 7.55
N LEU A 99 12.35 9.45 6.73
CA LEU A 99 11.88 9.70 5.38
C LEU A 99 10.58 10.52 5.38
N ALA A 100 9.67 10.27 6.33
CA ALA A 100 8.44 11.04 6.48
C ALA A 100 8.72 12.49 6.86
N ILE A 101 9.66 12.74 7.76
CA ILE A 101 10.06 14.10 8.15
C ILE A 101 10.68 14.83 6.94
N LEU A 102 11.64 14.20 6.27
CA LEU A 102 12.31 14.82 5.12
C LEU A 102 11.35 15.14 3.98
N SER A 103 10.50 14.19 3.60
CA SER A 103 9.49 14.41 2.56
C SER A 103 8.36 15.33 3.03
N GLY A 104 7.99 15.29 4.31
CA GLY A 104 7.00 16.18 4.91
C GLY A 104 7.44 17.65 4.84
N ILE A 105 8.70 17.96 5.13
CA ILE A 105 9.27 19.32 5.00
C ILE A 105 9.20 19.78 3.53
N VAL A 106 9.58 18.92 2.59
CA VAL A 106 9.51 19.25 1.16
C VAL A 106 8.06 19.50 0.73
N LEU A 107 7.13 18.65 1.15
CA LEU A 107 5.70 18.81 0.83
C LEU A 107 5.13 20.10 1.44
N GLU A 108 5.52 20.47 2.66
CA GLU A 108 5.07 21.70 3.33
C GLU A 108 5.58 22.95 2.59
N GLU A 109 6.80 22.92 2.09
CA GLU A 109 7.43 24.06 1.42
C GLU A 109 6.94 24.24 -0.03
N TYR A 110 6.71 23.14 -0.77
CA TYR A 110 6.39 23.18 -2.19
C TYR A 110 4.93 22.87 -2.53
N THR A 111 4.09 22.49 -1.55
CA THR A 111 2.70 22.12 -1.79
C THR A 111 1.77 22.74 -0.73
N GLN A 112 0.48 22.81 -1.05
CA GLN A 112 -0.55 23.22 -0.10
C GLN A 112 -1.17 22.02 0.64
N ALA A 113 -0.37 20.99 0.94
CA ALA A 113 -0.82 19.80 1.64
C ALA A 113 -1.27 20.14 3.06
N ALA A 114 -2.48 19.74 3.45
CA ALA A 114 -3.06 20.08 4.75
C ALA A 114 -2.36 19.38 5.93
N LEU A 115 -1.80 18.19 5.74
CA LEU A 115 -1.12 17.39 6.75
C LEU A 115 0.09 16.65 6.14
N PRO A 116 1.13 17.37 5.66
CA PRO A 116 2.19 16.80 4.84
C PRO A 116 3.00 15.69 5.55
N PHE A 117 3.21 15.81 6.87
CA PHE A 117 3.97 14.80 7.63
C PHE A 117 3.22 13.49 7.81
N ILE A 118 1.90 13.56 8.02
CA ILE A 118 1.06 12.36 8.18
C ILE A 118 0.91 11.66 6.83
N ASP A 119 0.70 12.40 5.75
CA ASP A 119 0.63 11.90 4.39
C ASP A 119 1.94 11.21 3.97
N ALA A 120 3.07 11.84 4.25
CA ALA A 120 4.38 11.23 4.02
C ALA A 120 4.61 9.97 4.88
N PHE A 121 4.18 9.98 6.14
CA PHE A 121 4.33 8.83 7.02
C PHE A 121 3.51 7.63 6.55
N THR A 122 2.25 7.84 6.19
CA THR A 122 1.39 6.76 5.66
C THR A 122 1.92 6.22 4.35
N THR A 123 2.42 7.07 3.44
CA THR A 123 3.03 6.67 2.17
C THR A 123 4.26 5.79 2.38
N TRP A 124 5.24 6.23 3.18
CA TRP A 124 6.44 5.44 3.44
C TRP A 124 6.13 4.16 4.22
N GLY A 125 5.20 4.24 5.15
CA GLY A 125 4.69 3.07 5.87
C GLY A 125 4.09 2.04 4.92
N ALA A 126 3.22 2.46 4.00
CA ALA A 126 2.59 1.60 3.00
C ALA A 126 3.62 0.93 2.07
N ILE A 127 4.64 1.67 1.62
CA ILE A 127 5.75 1.15 0.79
C ILE A 127 6.47 0.01 1.52
N VAL A 128 6.85 0.24 2.78
CA VAL A 128 7.58 -0.76 3.58
C VAL A 128 6.70 -1.98 3.86
N THR A 129 5.44 -1.75 4.22
CA THR A 129 4.52 -2.82 4.56
C THR A 129 4.21 -3.70 3.35
N THR A 130 4.05 -3.12 2.17
CA THR A 130 3.90 -3.87 0.91
C THR A 130 5.14 -4.74 0.63
N TYR A 131 6.34 -4.23 0.90
CA TYR A 131 7.56 -5.04 0.81
C TYR A 131 7.55 -6.20 1.81
N MET A 132 7.06 -5.98 3.04
CA MET A 132 6.92 -7.05 4.04
C MET A 132 5.95 -8.14 3.58
N VAL A 133 4.81 -7.79 2.97
CA VAL A 133 3.86 -8.75 2.37
C VAL A 133 4.56 -9.57 1.28
N ALA A 134 5.29 -8.93 0.38
CA ALA A 134 6.02 -9.63 -0.68
C ALA A 134 7.07 -10.62 -0.15
N LYS A 135 7.65 -10.34 1.02
CA LYS A 135 8.62 -11.22 1.71
C LYS A 135 7.98 -12.23 2.67
N LYS A 136 6.66 -12.26 2.80
CA LYS A 136 5.90 -13.10 3.76
C LYS A 136 6.33 -12.86 5.22
N ILE A 137 6.50 -11.61 5.59
CA ILE A 137 6.80 -11.20 6.97
C ILE A 137 5.46 -11.00 7.68
N ILE A 138 5.20 -11.81 8.73
CA ILE A 138 3.86 -11.87 9.35
C ILE A 138 3.44 -10.57 10.03
N GLU A 139 4.39 -9.81 10.54
CA GLU A 139 4.13 -8.55 11.24
C GLU A 139 3.61 -7.44 10.30
N ASN A 140 3.57 -7.66 8.98
CA ASN A 140 2.98 -6.72 8.03
C ASN A 140 1.55 -6.34 8.41
N TRP A 141 0.76 -7.27 8.96
CA TRP A 141 -0.63 -7.01 9.38
C TRP A 141 -0.74 -5.96 10.49
N ILE A 142 0.23 -5.93 11.41
CA ILE A 142 0.28 -4.91 12.47
C ILE A 142 0.59 -3.55 11.86
N TYR A 143 1.54 -3.50 10.92
CA TYR A 143 1.89 -2.25 10.23
C TYR A 143 0.71 -1.71 9.43
N TRP A 144 -0.01 -2.58 8.67
CA TRP A 144 -1.21 -2.18 7.96
C TRP A 144 -2.27 -1.63 8.90
N PHE A 145 -2.54 -2.31 10.01
CA PHE A 145 -3.52 -1.83 10.99
C PHE A 145 -3.19 -0.41 11.50
N VAL A 146 -1.92 -0.13 11.79
CA VAL A 146 -1.48 1.19 12.25
C VAL A 146 -1.61 2.23 11.14
N ILE A 147 -1.13 1.91 9.93
CA ILE A 147 -1.16 2.82 8.77
C ILE A 147 -2.59 3.15 8.39
N ASP A 148 -3.46 2.15 8.27
CA ASP A 148 -4.86 2.32 7.91
C ASP A 148 -5.61 3.15 8.95
N SER A 149 -5.36 2.93 10.25
CA SER A 149 -5.95 3.74 11.32
C SER A 149 -5.57 5.21 11.21
N ILE A 150 -4.31 5.51 10.90
CA ILE A 150 -3.82 6.88 10.69
C ILE A 150 -4.42 7.46 9.40
N SER A 151 -4.51 6.68 8.33
CA SER A 151 -5.10 7.09 7.07
C SER A 151 -6.59 7.39 7.19
N ILE A 152 -7.33 6.60 7.96
CA ILE A 152 -8.75 6.89 8.29
C ILE A 152 -8.88 8.26 8.95
N TYR A 153 -8.03 8.54 9.95
CA TYR A 153 -8.01 9.86 10.60
C TYR A 153 -7.70 10.98 9.59
N LEU A 154 -6.70 10.78 8.74
CA LEU A 154 -6.29 11.73 7.71
C LEU A 154 -7.45 12.06 6.76
N TYR A 155 -8.11 11.05 6.21
CA TYR A 155 -9.18 11.23 5.23
C TYR A 155 -10.48 11.77 5.85
N THR A 156 -10.82 11.34 7.07
CA THR A 156 -11.96 11.91 7.81
C THR A 156 -11.75 13.39 8.11
N SER A 157 -10.55 13.80 8.51
CA SER A 157 -10.23 15.20 8.77
C SER A 157 -10.32 16.09 7.54
N ARG A 158 -10.19 15.51 6.33
CA ARG A 158 -10.32 16.19 5.02
C ARG A 158 -11.72 16.11 4.42
N GLY A 159 -12.65 15.41 5.04
CA GLY A 159 -14.01 15.17 4.49
C GLY A 159 -14.03 14.26 3.26
N LEU A 160 -12.97 13.47 3.02
CA LEU A 160 -12.80 12.58 1.88
C LEU A 160 -13.37 11.19 2.20
N TYR A 161 -14.67 11.11 2.42
CA TYR A 161 -15.33 9.85 2.80
C TYR A 161 -15.27 8.76 1.73
N LEU A 162 -15.22 9.10 0.45
CA LEU A 162 -15.09 8.13 -0.65
C LEU A 162 -13.69 7.50 -0.68
N SER A 163 -12.66 8.22 -0.27
CA SER A 163 -11.30 7.70 -0.18
C SER A 163 -11.11 6.70 0.96
N LEU A 164 -12.05 6.62 1.93
CA LEU A 164 -12.02 5.60 2.99
C LEU A 164 -12.18 4.17 2.44
N ILE A 165 -12.78 4.02 1.27
CA ILE A 165 -12.91 2.71 0.60
C ILE A 165 -11.53 2.21 0.12
N HIS A 166 -10.58 3.10 -0.14
CA HIS A 166 -9.22 2.78 -0.58
C HIS A 166 -8.28 2.30 0.53
N ILE A 167 -8.61 2.57 1.79
CA ILE A 167 -7.74 2.24 2.95
C ILE A 167 -7.70 0.74 3.22
N SER A 168 -8.64 -0.01 2.67
CA SER A 168 -8.66 -1.47 2.80
C SER A 168 -7.66 -2.20 1.86
N GLU A 169 -6.83 -1.47 1.14
CA GLU A 169 -5.76 -2.01 0.29
C GLU A 169 -4.42 -2.05 1.02
#